data_338aa5c6f1fb99ad37e9eb516e1e1344
#
_entry.id   338aa5c6f1fb99ad37e9eb516e1e1344
#
_cell.length_a   1.000
_cell.length_b   1.000
_cell.length_c   1.000
_cell.angle_alpha   90.00
_cell.angle_beta   90.00
_cell.angle_gamma   90.00
#
_symmetry.space_group_name_H-M   'P 1'
#
loop_
_entity.id
_entity.type
_entity.pdbx_description
1 polymer ?
#
loop_
_entity_poly.entity_id
_entity_poly.type
_entity_poly.pdbx_seq_one_letter_code
_entity_poly.pdbx_strand_id
1 'polypeptide(L)'
;MVVHELGIGTKSRSSPGVSRRELLLTTAISLIFSTTSASALDVKGSLPWSANAGSPPTPVQPGPWVYFTADEGAAIEALVDRLIPPDPQTPGGKDAGCAVFIDRQLAGPYGKAERLYMRGPFVDGTPQQGNQSSLTPAARYRQGLAALDKYCRSKYAGKSFVQLPDNEKDKLLAGLEKDEVRLEGANGRAFFEQLLQNTQEGFFADPVYGGNRNMVAWKMIGYPGARYDYRDWVERHNERYPLPPVSIGGRAG
;
A
#
# COMPACT_ATOMS: atom_id res chain seq x y z
N MET A 1 27.56 30.40 76.29
CA MET A 1 27.31 30.95 74.97
C MET A 1 26.35 29.99 74.29
N VAL A 2 25.08 30.36 74.23
CA VAL A 2 23.96 29.48 73.88
C VAL A 2 23.72 29.59 72.37
N VAL A 3 23.74 28.46 71.66
CA VAL A 3 23.38 28.38 70.25
C VAL A 3 21.93 27.83 70.15
N HIS A 4 21.04 28.66 69.61
CA HIS A 4 19.65 28.29 69.36
C HIS A 4 19.59 27.49 68.06
N GLU A 5 19.07 26.27 68.15
CA GLU A 5 18.59 25.49 66.99
C GLU A 5 17.18 25.95 66.59
N LEU A 6 17.07 26.38 65.36
CA LEU A 6 15.79 26.64 64.70
C LEU A 6 15.40 25.38 63.90
N GLY A 7 14.48 24.62 64.41
CA GLY A 7 13.84 23.50 63.71
C GLY A 7 12.83 23.98 62.67
N ILE A 8 13.13 23.75 61.40
CA ILE A 8 12.18 23.98 60.29
C ILE A 8 11.44 22.65 60.04
N GLY A 9 10.23 22.57 60.56
CA GLY A 9 9.34 21.45 60.27
C GLY A 9 8.74 21.56 58.88
N THR A 10 9.18 20.69 57.97
CA THR A 10 8.55 20.50 56.66
C THR A 10 7.25 19.70 56.83
N LYS A 11 6.10 20.33 56.76
CA LYS A 11 4.81 19.67 56.59
C LYS A 11 4.70 19.05 55.22
N SER A 12 4.84 17.74 55.14
CA SER A 12 4.46 16.93 54.01
C SER A 12 2.95 17.09 53.73
N ARG A 13 2.58 17.73 52.61
CA ARG A 13 1.22 17.71 52.09
C ARG A 13 0.96 16.36 51.48
N SER A 14 0.25 15.48 52.13
CA SER A 14 -0.33 14.30 51.53
C SER A 14 -1.41 14.75 50.55
N SER A 15 -1.25 14.40 49.28
CA SER A 15 -2.32 14.50 48.29
C SER A 15 -3.53 13.65 48.74
N PRO A 16 -4.74 14.14 48.62
CA PRO A 16 -5.91 13.34 48.99
C PRO A 16 -6.01 12.17 47.99
N GLY A 17 -5.80 10.96 48.49
CA GLY A 17 -5.99 9.73 47.72
C GLY A 17 -7.47 9.58 47.36
N VAL A 18 -7.77 9.40 46.08
CA VAL A 18 -9.12 9.13 45.58
C VAL A 18 -9.61 7.82 46.24
N SER A 19 -10.72 7.87 46.94
CA SER A 19 -11.27 6.67 47.58
C SER A 19 -11.84 5.70 46.55
N ARG A 20 -11.81 4.39 46.83
CA ARG A 20 -12.40 3.35 45.95
C ARG A 20 -13.86 3.65 45.60
N ARG A 21 -14.60 4.26 46.51
CA ARG A 21 -15.99 4.66 46.30
C ARG A 21 -16.14 5.82 45.34
N GLU A 22 -15.23 6.81 45.37
CA GLU A 22 -15.21 7.93 44.43
C GLU A 22 -14.78 7.47 43.04
N LEU A 23 -13.84 6.51 42.94
CA LEU A 23 -13.45 5.90 41.67
C LEU A 23 -14.61 5.16 41.02
N LEU A 24 -15.35 4.35 41.80
CA LEU A 24 -16.51 3.61 41.30
C LEU A 24 -17.67 4.54 40.92
N LEU A 25 -17.92 5.62 41.66
CA LEU A 25 -18.93 6.61 41.31
C LEU A 25 -18.58 7.37 40.05
N THR A 26 -17.32 7.81 39.87
CA THR A 26 -16.87 8.49 38.66
C THR A 26 -16.91 7.56 37.45
N THR A 27 -16.56 6.30 37.60
CA THR A 27 -16.66 5.29 36.53
C THR A 27 -18.11 5.01 36.15
N ALA A 28 -19.00 4.89 37.10
CA ALA A 28 -20.45 4.69 36.86
C ALA A 28 -21.09 5.91 36.16
N ILE A 29 -20.73 7.12 36.57
CA ILE A 29 -21.20 8.36 35.95
C ILE A 29 -20.63 8.49 34.52
N SER A 30 -19.35 8.16 34.30
CA SER A 30 -18.75 8.16 32.97
C SER A 30 -19.41 7.13 32.03
N LEU A 31 -19.79 5.97 32.52
CA LEU A 31 -20.54 4.95 31.75
C LEU A 31 -21.96 5.41 31.40
N ILE A 32 -22.62 6.17 32.26
CA ILE A 32 -23.98 6.71 32.00
C ILE A 32 -23.93 7.84 30.96
N PHE A 33 -22.86 8.68 30.95
CA PHE A 33 -22.69 9.74 29.99
C PHE A 33 -22.03 9.29 28.67
N SER A 34 -21.43 8.11 28.63
CA SER A 34 -20.89 7.52 27.39
C SER A 34 -21.90 6.69 26.60
N THR A 35 -23.17 6.64 27.01
CA THR A 35 -24.26 6.29 26.08
C THR A 35 -24.55 7.45 25.15
N THR A 36 -23.53 7.87 24.37
CA THR A 36 -23.80 8.45 23.07
C THR A 36 -24.61 7.39 22.34
N SER A 37 -25.87 7.68 22.09
CA SER A 37 -26.76 6.86 21.30
C SER A 37 -26.01 6.45 20.06
N ALA A 38 -25.48 5.23 20.02
CA ALA A 38 -25.22 4.57 18.77
C ALA A 38 -26.61 4.47 18.13
N SER A 39 -27.01 5.50 17.40
CA SER A 39 -28.19 5.44 16.55
C SER A 39 -27.85 4.40 15.50
N ALA A 40 -28.21 3.14 15.78
CA ALA A 40 -28.27 2.14 14.77
C ALA A 40 -29.19 2.73 13.69
N LEU A 41 -28.65 2.98 12.50
CA LEU A 41 -29.43 3.40 11.36
C LEU A 41 -30.39 2.26 11.06
N ASP A 42 -31.65 2.40 11.46
CA ASP A 42 -32.69 1.43 11.15
C ASP A 42 -33.07 1.60 9.68
N VAL A 43 -32.39 0.85 8.82
CA VAL A 43 -32.63 0.87 7.37
C VAL A 43 -33.85 -0.01 7.10
N LYS A 44 -35.02 0.61 6.96
CA LYS A 44 -36.26 -0.07 6.57
C LYS A 44 -36.43 -0.02 5.05
N GLY A 45 -36.59 -1.19 4.44
CA GLY A 45 -36.86 -1.36 3.02
C GLY A 45 -35.70 -1.89 2.20
N SER A 46 -35.92 -2.15 0.93
CA SER A 46 -34.89 -2.58 -0.03
C SER A 46 -34.08 -1.38 -0.49
N LEU A 47 -33.20 -0.88 0.34
CA LEU A 47 -32.20 0.08 -0.12
C LEU A 47 -31.20 -0.65 -1.02
N PRO A 48 -30.86 -0.08 -2.19
CA PRO A 48 -29.82 -0.66 -3.01
C PRO A 48 -28.52 -0.68 -2.20
N TRP A 49 -27.86 -1.83 -2.21
CA TRP A 49 -26.56 -1.95 -1.58
C TRP A 49 -25.58 -0.94 -2.19
N SER A 50 -24.92 -0.18 -1.34
CA SER A 50 -23.84 0.73 -1.72
C SER A 50 -22.58 0.33 -1.00
N ALA A 51 -21.52 0.04 -1.75
CA ALA A 51 -20.23 -0.28 -1.17
C ALA A 51 -19.73 0.91 -0.35
N ASN A 52 -19.24 0.64 0.87
CA ASN A 52 -18.65 1.66 1.74
C ASN A 52 -19.52 2.90 1.97
N ALA A 53 -20.84 2.75 2.04
CA ALA A 53 -21.80 3.87 2.19
C ALA A 53 -21.45 4.81 3.36
N GLY A 54 -20.82 4.28 4.43
CA GLY A 54 -20.37 5.08 5.59
C GLY A 54 -19.01 5.74 5.41
N SER A 55 -18.13 5.21 4.57
CA SER A 55 -16.78 5.73 4.33
C SER A 55 -16.23 5.21 2.99
N PRO A 56 -16.77 5.68 1.87
CA PRO A 56 -16.29 5.23 0.57
C PRO A 56 -14.85 5.68 0.35
N PRO A 57 -13.98 4.83 -0.24
CA PRO A 57 -12.64 5.26 -0.63
C PRO A 57 -12.76 6.32 -1.73
N THR A 58 -11.88 7.31 -1.70
CA THR A 58 -11.78 8.30 -2.78
C THR A 58 -11.11 7.65 -3.98
N PRO A 59 -11.80 7.53 -5.13
CA PRO A 59 -11.21 6.96 -6.33
C PRO A 59 -10.00 7.78 -6.80
N VAL A 60 -8.94 7.08 -7.17
CA VAL A 60 -7.78 7.71 -7.81
C VAL A 60 -8.19 8.25 -9.17
N GLN A 61 -8.02 9.54 -9.36
CA GLN A 61 -8.29 10.20 -10.64
C GLN A 61 -7.04 10.17 -11.53
N PRO A 62 -7.22 10.06 -12.86
CA PRO A 62 -6.13 10.31 -13.80
C PRO A 62 -5.55 11.71 -13.58
N GLY A 63 -4.23 11.84 -13.63
CA GLY A 63 -3.58 13.12 -13.38
C GLY A 63 -2.06 12.99 -13.35
N PRO A 64 -1.34 14.07 -13.06
CA PRO A 64 0.12 14.05 -13.00
C PRO A 64 0.62 13.09 -11.92
N TRP A 65 1.87 12.69 -12.06
CA TRP A 65 2.57 11.91 -11.03
C TRP A 65 2.59 12.68 -9.70
N VAL A 66 2.38 11.97 -8.61
CA VAL A 66 2.41 12.53 -7.24
C VAL A 66 3.74 12.27 -6.58
N TYR A 67 4.30 11.08 -6.79
CA TYR A 67 5.58 10.67 -6.25
C TYR A 67 6.70 10.74 -7.29
N PHE A 68 6.48 10.21 -8.50
CA PHE A 68 7.48 10.14 -9.54
C PHE A 68 7.70 11.48 -10.24
N THR A 69 8.93 11.71 -10.71
CA THR A 69 9.19 12.69 -11.78
C THR A 69 8.66 12.16 -13.11
N ALA A 70 8.60 13.01 -14.14
CA ALA A 70 8.15 12.59 -15.47
C ALA A 70 9.01 11.44 -16.04
N ASP A 71 10.34 11.53 -15.89
CA ASP A 71 11.26 10.51 -16.38
C ASP A 71 11.14 9.19 -15.59
N GLU A 72 11.00 9.28 -14.27
CA GLU A 72 10.77 8.10 -13.44
C GLU A 72 9.43 7.44 -13.75
N GLY A 73 8.38 8.22 -13.95
CA GLY A 73 7.07 7.72 -14.36
C GLY A 73 7.14 6.97 -15.68
N ALA A 74 7.84 7.53 -16.70
CA ALA A 74 8.06 6.87 -17.97
C ALA A 74 8.87 5.56 -17.81
N ALA A 75 9.87 5.55 -16.92
CA ALA A 75 10.64 4.34 -16.62
C ALA A 75 9.76 3.26 -15.96
N ILE A 76 8.94 3.64 -14.98
CA ILE A 76 8.00 2.71 -14.31
C ILE A 76 6.96 2.18 -15.30
N GLU A 77 6.40 3.02 -16.17
CA GLU A 77 5.47 2.54 -17.21
C GLU A 77 6.14 1.47 -18.11
N ALA A 78 7.37 1.71 -18.53
CA ALA A 78 8.11 0.75 -19.34
C ALA A 78 8.47 -0.54 -18.58
N LEU A 79 8.77 -0.43 -17.26
CA LEU A 79 9.09 -1.57 -16.41
C LEU A 79 7.86 -2.46 -16.18
N VAL A 80 6.72 -1.88 -15.78
CA VAL A 80 5.49 -2.65 -15.52
C VAL A 80 4.94 -3.29 -16.78
N ASP A 81 5.15 -2.66 -17.94
CA ASP A 81 4.71 -3.20 -19.23
C ASP A 81 5.56 -4.39 -19.69
N ARG A 82 6.84 -4.46 -19.25
CA ARG A 82 7.67 -5.66 -19.48
C ARG A 82 7.40 -6.77 -18.49
N LEU A 83 7.01 -6.44 -17.25
CA LEU A 83 6.63 -7.45 -16.23
C LEU A 83 5.28 -8.11 -16.54
N ILE A 84 4.34 -7.34 -17.06
CA ILE A 84 3.03 -7.82 -17.53
C ILE A 84 2.85 -7.29 -18.96
N PRO A 85 3.37 -7.99 -19.96
CA PRO A 85 3.26 -7.54 -21.35
C PRO A 85 1.82 -7.67 -21.86
N PRO A 86 1.38 -6.77 -22.75
CA PRO A 86 0.07 -6.89 -23.38
C PRO A 86 0.01 -8.12 -24.28
N ASP A 87 -1.16 -8.74 -24.36
CA ASP A 87 -1.49 -9.76 -25.34
C ASP A 87 -2.76 -9.40 -26.11
N PRO A 88 -3.19 -10.15 -27.14
CA PRO A 88 -4.38 -9.82 -27.93
C PRO A 88 -5.70 -9.76 -27.14
N GLN A 89 -5.73 -10.32 -25.93
CA GLN A 89 -6.94 -10.43 -25.10
C GLN A 89 -6.88 -9.54 -23.87
N THR A 90 -5.66 -9.21 -23.39
CA THR A 90 -5.45 -8.53 -22.11
C THR A 90 -4.45 -7.38 -22.26
N PRO A 91 -4.78 -6.16 -21.82
CA PRO A 91 -3.84 -5.05 -21.79
C PRO A 91 -2.68 -5.33 -20.83
N GLY A 92 -1.52 -4.77 -21.12
CA GLY A 92 -0.33 -4.87 -20.30
C GLY A 92 -0.41 -4.06 -19.00
N GLY A 93 0.64 -4.16 -18.18
CA GLY A 93 0.73 -3.49 -16.88
C GLY A 93 0.62 -1.97 -16.99
N LYS A 94 1.15 -1.38 -18.05
CA LYS A 94 1.03 0.05 -18.33
C LYS A 94 -0.44 0.47 -18.52
N ASP A 95 -1.14 -0.17 -19.44
CA ASP A 95 -2.51 0.18 -19.78
C ASP A 95 -3.49 -0.19 -18.68
N ALA A 96 -3.20 -1.25 -17.91
CA ALA A 96 -3.92 -1.59 -16.69
C ALA A 96 -3.73 -0.56 -15.56
N GLY A 97 -2.81 0.39 -15.69
CA GLY A 97 -2.61 1.47 -14.72
C GLY A 97 -1.70 1.11 -13.54
N CYS A 98 -0.90 0.03 -13.63
CA CYS A 98 0.00 -0.38 -12.54
C CYS A 98 0.95 0.73 -12.11
N ALA A 99 1.48 1.52 -13.05
CA ALA A 99 2.37 2.64 -12.75
C ALA A 99 1.68 3.73 -11.90
N VAL A 100 0.41 4.03 -12.20
CA VAL A 100 -0.39 4.98 -11.40
C VAL A 100 -0.66 4.44 -10.00
N PHE A 101 -1.01 3.16 -9.89
CA PHE A 101 -1.17 2.50 -8.59
C PHE A 101 0.10 2.64 -7.75
N ILE A 102 1.26 2.28 -8.29
CA ILE A 102 2.56 2.36 -7.60
C ILE A 102 2.85 3.80 -7.16
N ASP A 103 2.66 4.77 -8.04
CA ASP A 103 2.87 6.19 -7.74
C ASP A 103 2.07 6.65 -6.52
N ARG A 104 0.78 6.32 -6.47
CA ARG A 104 -0.12 6.71 -5.37
C ARG A 104 0.22 5.96 -4.06
N GLN A 105 0.59 4.69 -4.15
CA GLN A 105 1.04 3.93 -2.97
C GLN A 105 2.33 4.51 -2.38
N LEU A 106 3.29 4.88 -3.22
CA LEU A 106 4.56 5.46 -2.78
C LEU A 106 4.40 6.88 -2.22
N ALA A 107 3.46 7.66 -2.71
CA ALA A 107 3.12 8.97 -2.14
C ALA A 107 2.42 8.88 -0.78
N GLY A 108 1.81 7.73 -0.47
CA GLY A 108 1.00 7.49 0.73
C GLY A 108 1.76 6.86 1.90
N PRO A 109 1.00 6.35 2.89
CA PRO A 109 1.54 5.70 4.10
C PRO A 109 2.44 4.50 3.80
N TYR A 110 2.15 3.73 2.75
CA TYR A 110 2.99 2.61 2.32
C TYR A 110 4.41 3.08 1.96
N GLY A 111 4.52 4.10 1.09
CA GLY A 111 5.82 4.62 0.67
C GLY A 111 6.66 5.16 1.83
N LYS A 112 6.02 5.70 2.85
CA LYS A 112 6.65 6.20 4.08
C LYS A 112 6.92 5.13 5.13
N ALA A 113 6.50 3.90 4.89
CA ALA A 113 6.59 2.79 5.84
C ALA A 113 5.87 3.06 7.19
N GLU A 114 4.78 3.84 7.20
CA GLU A 114 4.09 4.26 8.44
C GLU A 114 3.54 3.09 9.26
N ARG A 115 3.29 1.93 8.63
CA ARG A 115 2.79 0.71 9.30
C ARG A 115 3.87 -0.35 9.49
N LEU A 116 5.14 -0.03 9.22
CA LEU A 116 6.26 -0.93 9.39
C LEU A 116 7.09 -0.51 10.60
N TYR A 117 7.66 -1.49 11.30
CA TYR A 117 8.62 -1.22 12.35
C TYR A 117 9.97 -0.84 11.71
N MET A 118 10.31 0.45 11.77
CA MET A 118 11.48 1.04 11.13
C MET A 118 12.51 1.54 12.14
N ARG A 119 12.64 0.87 13.29
CA ARG A 119 13.67 1.18 14.29
C ARG A 119 14.73 0.10 14.28
N GLY A 120 16.01 0.52 14.18
CA GLY A 120 17.16 -0.41 14.21
C GLY A 120 17.35 -1.12 15.57
N PRO A 121 18.32 -2.04 15.64
CA PRO A 121 19.32 -2.30 14.60
C PRO A 121 18.76 -3.05 13.39
N PHE A 122 19.24 -2.68 12.19
CA PHE A 122 18.91 -3.37 10.94
C PHE A 122 20.01 -4.40 10.67
N VAL A 123 19.66 -5.66 10.67
CA VAL A 123 20.56 -6.80 10.47
C VAL A 123 19.96 -7.69 9.40
N ASP A 124 20.80 -8.24 8.53
CA ASP A 124 20.36 -9.21 7.54
C ASP A 124 19.73 -10.42 8.22
N GLY A 125 18.48 -10.68 7.87
CA GLY A 125 17.72 -11.80 8.39
C GLY A 125 17.68 -12.98 7.43
N THR A 126 16.93 -14.03 7.81
CA THR A 126 16.61 -15.13 6.89
C THR A 126 15.57 -14.66 5.86
N PRO A 127 15.48 -15.33 4.68
CA PRO A 127 14.47 -14.99 3.67
C PRO A 127 13.02 -14.94 4.20
N GLN A 128 12.72 -15.76 5.22
CA GLN A 128 11.39 -15.85 5.84
C GLN A 128 11.05 -14.67 6.75
N GLN A 129 12.04 -13.89 7.16
CA GLN A 129 11.85 -12.70 8.02
C GLN A 129 11.43 -11.46 7.24
N GLY A 130 11.34 -11.57 5.91
CA GLY A 130 10.97 -10.46 5.03
C GLY A 130 12.03 -9.37 4.93
N ASN A 131 11.62 -8.17 4.56
CA ASN A 131 12.53 -7.05 4.34
C ASN A 131 13.08 -6.49 5.67
N GLN A 132 14.39 -6.58 5.85
CA GLN A 132 15.12 -6.03 7.00
C GLN A 132 15.87 -4.72 6.66
N SER A 133 15.58 -4.11 5.52
CA SER A 133 16.24 -2.87 5.09
C SER A 133 15.77 -1.65 5.89
N SER A 134 16.70 -0.73 6.16
CA SER A 134 16.40 0.58 6.72
C SER A 134 15.72 1.54 5.73
N LEU A 135 15.65 1.16 4.45
CA LEU A 135 15.01 1.98 3.41
C LEU A 135 13.50 1.79 3.43
N THR A 136 12.78 2.91 3.40
CA THR A 136 11.35 2.89 3.14
C THR A 136 11.07 2.42 1.70
N PRO A 137 9.86 1.92 1.39
CA PRO A 137 9.49 1.57 0.02
C PRO A 137 9.75 2.70 -0.97
N ALA A 138 9.39 3.94 -0.64
CA ALA A 138 9.65 5.10 -1.49
C ALA A 138 11.15 5.33 -1.70
N ALA A 139 11.95 5.29 -0.63
CA ALA A 139 13.40 5.47 -0.74
C ALA A 139 14.05 4.40 -1.63
N ARG A 140 13.60 3.14 -1.53
CA ARG A 140 14.11 2.05 -2.38
C ARG A 140 13.78 2.28 -3.85
N TYR A 141 12.56 2.74 -4.17
CA TYR A 141 12.23 3.10 -5.55
C TYR A 141 13.10 4.23 -6.08
N ARG A 142 13.31 5.29 -5.31
CA ARG A 142 14.15 6.41 -5.71
C ARG A 142 15.58 5.99 -5.99
N GLN A 143 16.19 5.22 -5.09
CA GLN A 143 17.54 4.70 -5.27
C GLN A 143 17.63 3.69 -6.42
N GLY A 144 16.66 2.77 -6.51
CA GLY A 144 16.61 1.75 -7.56
C GLY A 144 16.49 2.35 -8.95
N LEU A 145 15.60 3.32 -9.16
CA LEU A 145 15.42 3.98 -10.45
C LEU A 145 16.66 4.80 -10.85
N ALA A 146 17.24 5.55 -9.92
CA ALA A 146 18.45 6.31 -10.20
C ALA A 146 19.64 5.39 -10.57
N ALA A 147 19.80 4.29 -9.83
CA ALA A 147 20.86 3.32 -10.10
C ALA A 147 20.63 2.55 -11.43
N LEU A 148 19.36 2.23 -11.76
CA LEU A 148 18.99 1.61 -13.02
C LEU A 148 19.28 2.54 -14.22
N ASP A 149 18.92 3.82 -14.12
CA ASP A 149 19.22 4.79 -15.18
C ASP A 149 20.73 4.95 -15.39
N LYS A 150 21.50 5.07 -14.29
CA LYS A 150 22.98 5.11 -14.34
C LYS A 150 23.55 3.87 -15.01
N TYR A 151 23.07 2.69 -14.64
CA TYR A 151 23.49 1.42 -15.24
C TYR A 151 23.18 1.38 -16.74
N CYS A 152 21.95 1.72 -17.12
CA CYS A 152 21.54 1.72 -18.53
C CYS A 152 22.40 2.67 -19.37
N ARG A 153 22.58 3.91 -18.92
CA ARG A 153 23.40 4.89 -19.63
C ARG A 153 24.86 4.45 -19.79
N SER A 154 25.43 3.83 -18.78
CA SER A 154 26.81 3.33 -18.84
C SER A 154 26.96 2.11 -19.77
N LYS A 155 25.99 1.20 -19.74
CA LYS A 155 26.04 -0.08 -20.47
C LYS A 155 25.57 0.04 -21.92
N TYR A 156 24.64 0.95 -22.22
CA TYR A 156 23.94 1.03 -23.50
C TYR A 156 24.13 2.38 -24.20
N ALA A 157 25.36 2.88 -24.26
CA ALA A 157 25.72 4.08 -24.99
C ALA A 157 24.84 5.31 -24.70
N GLY A 158 24.59 5.60 -23.42
CA GLY A 158 23.85 6.77 -22.98
C GLY A 158 22.30 6.59 -22.97
N LYS A 159 21.80 5.44 -23.40
CA LYS A 159 20.34 5.18 -23.42
C LYS A 159 19.78 4.92 -22.02
N SER A 160 18.59 5.44 -21.75
CA SER A 160 17.80 5.08 -20.58
C SER A 160 17.09 3.73 -20.78
N PHE A 161 16.55 3.14 -19.72
CA PHE A 161 15.76 1.89 -19.80
C PHE A 161 14.62 1.99 -20.83
N VAL A 162 13.91 3.12 -20.87
CA VAL A 162 12.80 3.35 -21.81
C VAL A 162 13.25 3.20 -23.28
N GLN A 163 14.48 3.62 -23.59
CA GLN A 163 15.02 3.63 -24.94
C GLN A 163 15.63 2.30 -25.39
N LEU A 164 15.70 1.31 -24.50
CA LEU A 164 16.19 -0.01 -24.84
C LEU A 164 15.16 -0.80 -25.67
N PRO A 165 15.59 -1.68 -26.56
CA PRO A 165 14.70 -2.64 -27.20
C PRO A 165 14.21 -3.66 -26.16
N ASP A 166 13.05 -4.25 -26.41
CA ASP A 166 12.36 -5.10 -25.42
C ASP A 166 13.20 -6.31 -24.98
N ASN A 167 13.92 -6.94 -25.91
CA ASN A 167 14.82 -8.05 -25.58
C ASN A 167 15.95 -7.66 -24.61
N GLU A 168 16.44 -6.42 -24.67
CA GLU A 168 17.46 -5.94 -23.71
C GLU A 168 16.83 -5.56 -22.37
N LYS A 169 15.61 -4.99 -22.38
CA LYS A 169 14.84 -4.76 -21.16
C LYS A 169 14.59 -6.07 -20.42
N ASP A 170 14.16 -7.12 -21.13
CA ASP A 170 13.87 -8.42 -20.55
C ASP A 170 15.12 -9.08 -19.96
N LYS A 171 16.25 -9.04 -20.67
CA LYS A 171 17.53 -9.53 -20.14
C LYS A 171 17.95 -8.79 -18.87
N LEU A 172 17.75 -7.47 -18.85
CA LEU A 172 18.10 -6.65 -17.70
C LEU A 172 17.23 -7.00 -16.49
N LEU A 173 15.92 -7.13 -16.68
CA LEU A 173 15.00 -7.54 -15.62
C LEU A 173 15.32 -8.94 -15.08
N ALA A 174 15.55 -9.91 -15.97
CA ALA A 174 15.98 -11.27 -15.58
C ALA A 174 17.33 -11.27 -14.84
N GLY A 175 18.25 -10.40 -15.22
CA GLY A 175 19.53 -10.23 -14.53
C GLY A 175 19.39 -9.61 -13.15
N LEU A 176 18.44 -8.69 -12.94
CA LEU A 176 18.11 -8.14 -11.61
C LEU A 176 17.47 -9.20 -10.71
N GLU A 177 16.52 -9.98 -11.24
CA GLU A 177 15.86 -11.08 -10.53
C GLU A 177 16.87 -12.11 -9.99
N LYS A 178 17.83 -12.50 -10.84
CA LYS A 178 18.87 -13.49 -10.50
C LYS A 178 20.05 -12.92 -9.71
N ASP A 179 20.04 -11.62 -9.40
CA ASP A 179 21.16 -10.90 -8.79
C ASP A 179 22.47 -10.95 -9.64
N GLU A 180 22.34 -11.15 -10.94
CA GLU A 180 23.46 -11.14 -11.90
C GLU A 180 23.84 -9.73 -12.34
N VAL A 181 22.89 -8.80 -12.31
CA VAL A 181 23.07 -7.37 -12.59
C VAL A 181 23.25 -6.60 -11.29
N ARG A 182 24.42 -6.00 -11.10
CA ARG A 182 24.75 -5.17 -9.95
C ARG A 182 24.47 -3.70 -10.25
N LEU A 183 23.55 -3.09 -9.51
CA LEU A 183 23.31 -1.65 -9.55
C LEU A 183 24.20 -0.94 -8.52
N GLU A 184 24.97 0.03 -8.97
CA GLU A 184 25.79 0.82 -8.06
C GLU A 184 24.93 1.73 -7.18
N GLY A 185 25.07 1.60 -5.86
CA GLY A 185 24.32 2.40 -4.88
C GLY A 185 22.90 1.90 -4.56
N ALA A 186 22.48 0.76 -5.12
CA ALA A 186 21.19 0.16 -4.80
C ALA A 186 21.26 -1.38 -4.79
N ASN A 187 20.43 -2.02 -3.97
CA ASN A 187 20.19 -3.45 -4.07
C ASN A 187 19.21 -3.71 -5.22
N GLY A 188 19.76 -4.12 -6.39
CA GLY A 188 18.99 -4.33 -7.63
C GLY A 188 17.92 -5.40 -7.49
N ARG A 189 18.25 -6.51 -6.82
CA ARG A 189 17.29 -7.60 -6.58
C ARG A 189 16.15 -7.17 -5.68
N ALA A 190 16.42 -6.51 -4.55
CA ALA A 190 15.38 -6.02 -3.66
C ALA A 190 14.49 -4.94 -4.32
N PHE A 191 15.05 -4.13 -5.20
CA PHE A 191 14.27 -3.19 -6.02
C PHE A 191 13.36 -3.94 -6.99
N PHE A 192 13.89 -4.95 -7.71
CA PHE A 192 13.12 -5.77 -8.65
C PHE A 192 11.96 -6.51 -7.94
N GLU A 193 12.25 -7.18 -6.82
CA GLU A 193 11.24 -7.89 -6.04
C GLU A 193 10.10 -6.97 -5.58
N GLN A 194 10.42 -5.77 -5.09
CA GLN A 194 9.41 -4.80 -4.71
C GLN A 194 8.61 -4.28 -5.90
N LEU A 195 9.27 -4.01 -7.04
CA LEU A 195 8.62 -3.58 -8.27
C LEU A 195 7.67 -4.66 -8.80
N LEU A 196 8.11 -5.91 -8.84
CA LEU A 196 7.30 -7.05 -9.28
C LEU A 196 6.06 -7.21 -8.39
N GLN A 197 6.26 -7.21 -7.07
CA GLN A 197 5.15 -7.30 -6.11
C GLN A 197 4.14 -6.17 -6.30
N ASN A 198 4.60 -4.91 -6.35
CA ASN A 198 3.69 -3.78 -6.50
C ASN A 198 3.02 -3.74 -7.89
N THR A 199 3.67 -4.29 -8.92
CA THR A 199 3.06 -4.44 -10.26
C THR A 199 1.91 -5.44 -10.21
N GLN A 200 2.10 -6.59 -9.58
CA GLN A 200 1.06 -7.59 -9.37
C GLN A 200 -0.10 -7.05 -8.51
N GLU A 201 0.24 -6.40 -7.40
CA GLU A 201 -0.76 -5.73 -6.55
C GLU A 201 -1.59 -4.72 -7.36
N GLY A 202 -0.95 -3.86 -8.14
CA GLY A 202 -1.63 -2.87 -8.99
C GLY A 202 -2.47 -3.50 -10.10
N PHE A 203 -2.01 -4.62 -10.68
CA PHE A 203 -2.72 -5.31 -11.74
C PHE A 203 -4.01 -5.97 -11.25
N PHE A 204 -4.01 -6.48 -10.00
CA PHE A 204 -5.18 -7.12 -9.39
C PHE A 204 -5.91 -6.27 -8.35
N ALA A 205 -5.46 -5.03 -8.11
CA ALA A 205 -6.10 -4.10 -7.19
C ALA A 205 -7.56 -3.81 -7.57
N ASP A 206 -8.32 -3.30 -6.61
CA ASP A 206 -9.57 -2.62 -6.96
C ASP A 206 -9.26 -1.35 -7.77
N PRO A 207 -9.98 -1.09 -8.89
CA PRO A 207 -9.76 0.08 -9.73
C PRO A 207 -9.77 1.43 -8.98
N VAL A 208 -10.44 1.49 -7.84
CA VAL A 208 -10.48 2.69 -6.99
C VAL A 208 -9.09 3.18 -6.59
N TYR A 209 -8.09 2.29 -6.55
CA TYR A 209 -6.70 2.60 -6.20
C TYR A 209 -5.82 2.96 -7.41
N GLY A 210 -6.40 3.04 -8.62
CA GLY A 210 -5.73 3.52 -9.84
C GLY A 210 -5.11 2.45 -10.73
N GLY A 211 -5.00 1.20 -10.24
CA GLY A 211 -4.63 0.01 -11.03
C GLY A 211 -5.84 -0.72 -11.61
N ASN A 212 -5.61 -1.88 -12.24
CA ASN A 212 -6.67 -2.76 -12.77
C ASN A 212 -7.79 -2.00 -13.50
N ARG A 213 -7.42 -1.04 -14.33
CA ARG A 213 -8.36 -0.19 -15.06
C ARG A 213 -9.38 -1.02 -15.80
N ASN A 214 -10.63 -0.61 -15.73
CA ASN A 214 -11.77 -1.34 -16.32
C ASN A 214 -11.90 -2.78 -15.80
N MET A 215 -11.29 -3.10 -14.65
CA MET A 215 -11.29 -4.44 -14.05
C MET A 215 -10.76 -5.52 -15.01
N VAL A 216 -9.74 -5.19 -15.81
CA VAL A 216 -9.22 -6.08 -16.86
C VAL A 216 -8.67 -7.36 -16.30
N ALA A 217 -7.90 -7.30 -15.20
CA ALA A 217 -7.36 -8.48 -14.56
C ALA A 217 -8.46 -9.35 -13.92
N TRP A 218 -9.46 -8.72 -13.30
CA TRP A 218 -10.60 -9.45 -12.73
C TRP A 218 -11.44 -10.14 -13.81
N LYS A 219 -11.64 -9.47 -14.95
CA LYS A 219 -12.33 -10.07 -16.10
C LYS A 219 -11.55 -11.26 -16.68
N MET A 220 -10.21 -11.12 -16.76
CA MET A 220 -9.32 -12.17 -17.24
C MET A 220 -9.42 -13.45 -16.41
N ILE A 221 -9.39 -13.33 -15.06
CA ILE A 221 -9.44 -14.49 -14.16
C ILE A 221 -10.87 -14.89 -13.75
N GLY A 222 -11.89 -14.17 -14.19
CA GLY A 222 -13.28 -14.42 -13.79
C GLY A 222 -13.62 -14.02 -12.35
N TYR A 223 -12.81 -13.15 -11.72
CA TYR A 223 -13.07 -12.67 -10.36
C TYR A 223 -14.26 -11.71 -10.35
N PRO A 224 -15.30 -11.97 -9.55
CA PRO A 224 -16.54 -11.18 -9.59
C PRO A 224 -16.46 -9.83 -8.87
N GLY A 225 -15.32 -9.49 -8.27
CA GLY A 225 -15.10 -8.23 -7.58
C GLY A 225 -15.69 -8.18 -6.17
N ALA A 226 -15.89 -6.96 -5.67
CA ALA A 226 -16.35 -6.68 -4.32
C ALA A 226 -17.88 -6.83 -4.23
N ARG A 227 -18.37 -8.06 -4.13
CA ARG A 227 -19.79 -8.36 -3.96
C ARG A 227 -20.12 -8.65 -2.50
N TYR A 228 -21.35 -8.33 -2.15
CA TYR A 228 -21.86 -8.49 -0.80
C TYR A 228 -22.04 -9.97 -0.40
N ASP A 229 -22.51 -10.83 -1.33
CA ASP A 229 -22.96 -12.17 -1.00
C ASP A 229 -22.67 -13.16 -2.14
N TYR A 230 -22.16 -14.33 -1.77
CA TYR A 230 -21.87 -15.46 -2.67
C TYR A 230 -22.54 -16.75 -2.23
N ARG A 231 -23.51 -16.72 -1.28
CA ARG A 231 -24.14 -17.92 -0.73
C ARG A 231 -24.75 -18.83 -1.78
N ASP A 232 -25.36 -18.24 -2.80
CA ASP A 232 -25.97 -19.00 -3.90
C ASP A 232 -24.94 -19.68 -4.83
N TRP A 233 -23.64 -19.41 -4.61
CA TRP A 233 -22.54 -19.89 -5.45
C TRP A 233 -21.58 -20.81 -4.72
N VAL A 234 -21.74 -21.03 -3.41
CA VAL A 234 -20.82 -21.84 -2.58
C VAL A 234 -20.67 -23.26 -3.12
N GLU A 235 -21.77 -23.87 -3.60
CA GLU A 235 -21.80 -25.24 -4.12
C GLU A 235 -21.61 -25.33 -5.65
N ARG A 236 -21.42 -24.21 -6.35
CA ARG A 236 -21.29 -24.18 -7.81
C ARG A 236 -19.82 -24.17 -8.22
N HIS A 237 -19.17 -25.31 -8.05
CA HIS A 237 -17.76 -25.45 -8.38
C HIS A 237 -17.53 -25.49 -9.89
N ASN A 238 -16.50 -24.80 -10.37
CA ASN A 238 -16.12 -24.69 -11.78
C ASN A 238 -17.16 -24.03 -12.70
N GLU A 239 -18.16 -23.37 -12.14
CA GLU A 239 -19.10 -22.55 -12.89
C GLU A 239 -18.62 -21.10 -12.95
N ARG A 240 -18.67 -20.51 -14.15
CA ARG A 240 -18.33 -19.09 -14.30
C ARG A 240 -19.42 -18.23 -13.66
N TYR A 241 -19.00 -17.28 -12.82
CA TYR A 241 -19.92 -16.31 -12.24
C TYR A 241 -20.55 -15.43 -13.34
N PRO A 242 -21.90 -15.33 -13.45
CA PRO A 242 -22.56 -14.77 -14.64
C PRO A 242 -22.56 -13.24 -14.69
N LEU A 243 -22.38 -12.57 -13.55
CA LEU A 243 -22.46 -11.11 -13.49
C LEU A 243 -21.05 -10.48 -13.64
N PRO A 244 -20.93 -9.29 -14.24
CA PRO A 244 -19.67 -8.59 -14.40
C PRO A 244 -19.04 -8.24 -13.03
N PRO A 245 -17.73 -8.06 -12.95
CA PRO A 245 -17.07 -7.66 -11.72
C PRO A 245 -17.56 -6.28 -11.23
N VAL A 246 -17.48 -6.07 -9.92
CA VAL A 246 -17.89 -4.82 -9.25
C VAL A 246 -16.76 -4.34 -8.35
N SER A 247 -16.36 -3.08 -8.50
CA SER A 247 -15.41 -2.39 -7.61
C SER A 247 -16.07 -2.04 -6.27
N ILE A 248 -15.26 -1.84 -5.22
CA ILE A 248 -15.73 -1.28 -3.94
C ILE A 248 -16.29 0.14 -4.10
N GLY A 249 -15.90 0.86 -5.15
CA GLY A 249 -16.45 2.16 -5.53
C GLY A 249 -17.76 2.07 -6.32
N GLY A 250 -18.29 0.87 -6.54
CA GLY A 250 -19.47 0.62 -7.35
C GLY A 250 -19.15 0.08 -8.75
N ARG A 251 -20.15 -0.01 -9.61
CA ARG A 251 -19.93 -0.39 -11.02
C ARG A 251 -19.22 0.74 -11.74
N ALA A 252 -18.07 0.46 -12.35
CA ALA A 252 -17.57 1.34 -13.39
C ALA A 252 -18.60 1.34 -14.53
N GLY A 253 -19.12 2.52 -14.81
CA GLY A 253 -20.03 2.72 -15.95
C GLY A 253 -19.35 2.45 -17.28
#